data_0ff4cdd23d4b060212500d99aa74e10b
#
_entry.id   0ff4cdd23d4b060212500d99aa74e10b
#
_cell.length_a   1.000
_cell.length_b   1.000
_cell.length_c   1.000
_cell.angle_alpha   90.00
_cell.angle_beta   90.00
_cell.angle_gamma   90.00
#
_symmetry.space_group_name_H-M   'P 1'
#
loop_
_entity.id
_entity.type
_entity.pdbx_description
1 polymer ?
#
loop_
_entity_poly.entity_id
_entity_poly.type
_entity_poly.pdbx_seq_one_letter_code
_entity_poly.pdbx_strand_id
1 'polypeptide(L)'
;DFEISRPGITYTSDTLEALHSLYPDVHWYFIMGGDSVMYFDKWFRPDVIARLATLIITTRSDTPAESVAGKIADLRSMYPYADIRTETIHEYDVSSSQIRANVKTGLPIDDDVPATVKDYILQNHLYETGERT
;
A
#
# COMPACT_ATOMS: atom_id res chain seq x y z
N ASP A 1 9.99 -5.76 9.78
CA ASP A 1 10.53 -6.98 9.15
C ASP A 1 9.65 -8.22 9.29
N PHE A 2 8.45 -8.08 9.87
CA PHE A 2 7.57 -9.21 10.19
C PHE A 2 7.27 -10.11 8.98
N GLU A 3 6.95 -9.53 7.83
CA GLU A 3 6.67 -10.28 6.61
C GLU A 3 7.93 -10.84 5.96
N ILE A 4 9.03 -10.08 5.99
CA ILE A 4 10.33 -10.48 5.41
C ILE A 4 10.89 -11.73 6.09
N SER A 5 10.62 -11.89 7.39
CA SER A 5 11.09 -13.03 8.18
C SER A 5 10.29 -14.33 7.96
N ARG A 6 9.18 -14.27 7.19
CA ARG A 6 8.29 -15.41 6.96
C ARG A 6 8.58 -16.06 5.62
N PRO A 7 8.70 -17.40 5.55
CA PRO A 7 8.88 -18.10 4.28
C PRO A 7 7.59 -18.14 3.46
N GLY A 8 7.72 -18.08 2.15
CA GLY A 8 6.61 -18.26 1.20
C GLY A 8 5.93 -16.96 0.80
N ILE A 9 4.75 -17.09 0.18
CA ILE A 9 3.93 -15.95 -0.25
C ILE A 9 3.28 -15.32 0.98
N THR A 10 3.38 -14.00 1.10
CA THR A 10 2.78 -13.24 2.19
C THR A 10 1.46 -12.62 1.75
N TYR A 11 0.37 -13.04 2.37
CA TYR A 11 -0.95 -12.43 2.18
C TYR A 11 -1.29 -11.51 3.36
N THR A 12 -1.93 -10.40 3.08
CA THR A 12 -2.36 -9.42 4.10
C THR A 12 -3.24 -10.07 5.18
N SER A 13 -4.14 -10.97 4.80
CA SER A 13 -4.97 -11.72 5.75
C SER A 13 -4.15 -12.53 6.74
N ASP A 14 -3.12 -13.25 6.27
CA ASP A 14 -2.27 -14.09 7.12
C ASP A 14 -1.39 -13.23 8.04
N THR A 15 -0.93 -12.09 7.54
CA THR A 15 -0.19 -11.10 8.34
C THR A 15 -1.05 -10.56 9.48
N LEU A 16 -2.29 -10.15 9.18
CA LEU A 16 -3.20 -9.62 10.19
C LEU A 16 -3.61 -10.67 11.22
N GLU A 17 -3.87 -11.91 10.81
CA GLU A 17 -4.16 -13.00 11.75
C GLU A 17 -2.99 -13.25 12.70
N ALA A 18 -1.77 -13.30 12.18
CA ALA A 18 -0.59 -13.50 13.00
C ALA A 18 -0.32 -12.33 13.95
N LEU A 19 -0.47 -11.09 13.46
CA LEU A 19 -0.32 -9.89 14.30
C LEU A 19 -1.41 -9.80 15.37
N HIS A 20 -2.66 -10.13 15.05
CA HIS A 20 -3.75 -10.18 16.02
C HIS A 20 -3.52 -11.24 17.10
N SER A 21 -2.96 -12.40 16.71
CA SER A 21 -2.62 -13.46 17.66
C SER A 21 -1.48 -13.07 18.60
N LEU A 22 -0.47 -12.35 18.10
CA LEU A 22 0.66 -11.87 18.88
C LEU A 22 0.31 -10.68 19.77
N TYR A 23 -0.61 -9.84 19.31
CA TYR A 23 -0.99 -8.58 19.96
C TYR A 23 -2.52 -8.44 20.01
N PRO A 24 -3.22 -9.24 20.84
CA PRO A 24 -4.69 -9.30 20.82
C PRO A 24 -5.37 -7.99 21.25
N ASP A 25 -4.69 -7.17 22.04
CA ASP A 25 -5.21 -5.89 22.54
C ASP A 25 -4.93 -4.71 21.59
N VAL A 26 -4.25 -4.95 20.45
CA VAL A 26 -3.91 -3.90 19.49
C VAL A 26 -5.00 -3.79 18.43
N HIS A 27 -5.46 -2.55 18.18
CA HIS A 27 -6.35 -2.24 17.09
C HIS A 27 -5.54 -1.97 15.81
N TRP A 28 -5.81 -2.73 14.76
CA TRP A 28 -5.08 -2.64 13.50
C TRP A 28 -5.80 -1.74 12.50
N TYR A 29 -5.03 -0.93 11.81
CA TYR A 29 -5.48 -0.11 10.69
C TYR A 29 -4.75 -0.55 9.43
N PHE A 30 -5.49 -0.80 8.36
CA PHE A 30 -4.91 -1.13 7.07
C PHE A 30 -5.19 0.00 6.07
N ILE A 31 -4.14 0.67 5.63
CA ILE A 31 -4.23 1.81 4.70
C ILE A 31 -4.07 1.29 3.27
N MET A 32 -5.00 1.66 2.39
CA MET A 32 -4.94 1.33 0.96
C MET A 32 -5.37 2.50 0.09
N GLY A 33 -4.78 2.59 -1.10
CA GLY A 33 -5.18 3.56 -2.11
C GLY A 33 -6.51 3.23 -2.78
N GLY A 34 -7.14 4.22 -3.40
CA GLY A 34 -8.38 4.06 -4.15
C GLY A 34 -8.29 3.00 -5.25
N ASP A 35 -7.15 2.89 -5.92
CA ASP A 35 -6.92 1.85 -6.94
C ASP A 35 -6.98 0.44 -6.32
N SER A 36 -6.39 0.26 -5.15
CA SER A 36 -6.35 -1.03 -4.46
C SER A 36 -7.74 -1.46 -3.98
N VAL A 37 -8.55 -0.53 -3.49
CA VAL A 37 -9.90 -0.83 -3.00
C VAL A 37 -10.81 -1.36 -4.11
N MET A 38 -10.60 -0.93 -5.36
CA MET A 38 -11.39 -1.41 -6.51
C MET A 38 -11.30 -2.93 -6.72
N TYR A 39 -10.22 -3.54 -6.26
CA TYR A 39 -9.96 -4.99 -6.39
C TYR A 39 -9.94 -5.72 -5.05
N PHE A 40 -10.28 -5.07 -3.96
CA PHE A 40 -10.18 -5.64 -2.60
C PHE A 40 -10.98 -6.93 -2.43
N ASP A 41 -12.15 -7.03 -3.04
CA ASP A 41 -12.99 -8.23 -3.03
C ASP A 41 -12.37 -9.45 -3.75
N LYS A 42 -11.30 -9.25 -4.52
CA LYS A 42 -10.54 -10.29 -5.21
C LYS A 42 -9.25 -10.69 -4.48
N TRP A 43 -8.97 -10.05 -3.36
CA TRP A 43 -7.82 -10.41 -2.54
C TRP A 43 -8.00 -11.76 -1.86
N PHE A 44 -6.91 -12.32 -1.38
CA PHE A 44 -6.99 -13.54 -0.60
C PHE A 44 -7.62 -13.27 0.76
N ARG A 45 -8.77 -13.91 1.04
CA ARG A 45 -9.53 -13.80 2.30
C ARG A 45 -9.83 -12.35 2.72
N PRO A 46 -10.50 -11.55 1.87
CA PRO A 46 -10.76 -10.14 2.17
C PRO A 46 -11.69 -9.94 3.38
N ASP A 47 -12.55 -10.92 3.65
CA ASP A 47 -13.42 -10.98 4.82
C ASP A 47 -12.63 -10.98 6.14
N VAL A 48 -11.49 -11.66 6.18
CA VAL A 48 -10.58 -11.69 7.33
C VAL A 48 -9.92 -10.33 7.53
N ILE A 49 -9.44 -9.70 6.45
CA ILE A 49 -8.84 -8.37 6.52
C ILE A 49 -9.87 -7.36 7.06
N ALA A 50 -11.08 -7.37 6.49
CA ALA A 50 -12.17 -6.48 6.89
C ALA A 50 -12.65 -6.68 8.33
N ARG A 51 -12.42 -7.86 8.91
CA ARG A 51 -12.77 -8.20 10.31
C ARG A 51 -11.69 -7.78 11.28
N LEU A 52 -10.42 -7.93 10.91
CA LEU A 52 -9.28 -7.75 11.81
C LEU A 52 -8.71 -6.34 11.81
N ALA A 53 -9.02 -5.53 10.79
CA ALA A 53 -8.51 -4.17 10.68
C ALA A 53 -9.59 -3.16 10.27
N THR A 54 -9.46 -1.93 10.76
CA THR A 54 -10.15 -0.79 10.16
C THR A 54 -9.47 -0.47 8.83
N LEU A 55 -10.25 -0.42 7.75
CA LEU A 55 -9.75 -0.09 6.41
C LEU A 55 -9.76 1.44 6.23
N ILE A 56 -8.59 2.03 5.99
CA ILE A 56 -8.48 3.45 5.66
C ILE A 56 -8.20 3.57 4.16
N ILE A 57 -9.19 4.09 3.43
CA ILE A 57 -9.09 4.28 1.99
C ILE A 57 -8.61 5.70 1.72
N THR A 58 -7.42 5.82 1.13
CA THR A 58 -6.89 7.11 0.69
C THR A 58 -7.28 7.37 -0.75
N THR A 59 -7.86 8.54 -1.02
CA THR A 59 -8.20 8.97 -2.37
C THR A 59 -7.20 9.99 -2.88
N ARG A 60 -6.83 9.86 -4.14
CA ARG A 60 -6.06 10.86 -4.89
C ARG A 60 -7.01 11.62 -5.82
N SER A 61 -6.57 12.78 -6.28
CA SER A 61 -7.35 13.63 -7.21
C SER A 61 -7.61 12.99 -8.57
N ASP A 62 -6.80 12.02 -8.98
CA ASP A 62 -6.88 11.32 -10.27
C ASP A 62 -7.86 10.14 -10.29
N THR A 63 -8.23 9.60 -9.13
CA THR A 63 -9.21 8.51 -9.05
C THR A 63 -10.61 9.10 -8.86
N PRO A 64 -11.59 8.79 -9.74
CA PRO A 64 -12.95 9.32 -9.60
C PRO A 64 -13.55 8.99 -8.23
N ALA A 65 -13.76 10.00 -7.41
CA ALA A 65 -14.27 9.85 -6.03
C ALA A 65 -15.59 9.06 -5.99
N GLU A 66 -16.45 9.23 -7.00
CA GLU A 66 -17.72 8.50 -7.13
C GLU A 66 -17.51 6.99 -7.29
N SER A 67 -16.51 6.56 -8.08
CA SER A 67 -16.21 5.13 -8.28
C SER A 67 -15.73 4.49 -6.98
N VAL A 68 -14.87 5.18 -6.24
CA VAL A 68 -14.37 4.72 -4.94
C VAL A 68 -15.51 4.66 -3.91
N ALA A 69 -16.37 5.69 -3.87
CA ALA A 69 -17.52 5.73 -2.97
C ALA A 69 -18.51 4.59 -3.26
N GLY A 70 -18.79 4.30 -4.55
CA GLY A 70 -19.62 3.18 -4.97
C GLY A 70 -19.04 1.85 -4.51
N LYS A 71 -17.74 1.63 -4.74
CA LYS A 71 -17.05 0.41 -4.29
C LYS A 71 -17.08 0.25 -2.76
N ILE A 72 -16.91 1.33 -2.01
CA ILE A 72 -16.99 1.31 -0.55
C ILE A 72 -18.40 0.92 -0.09
N ALA A 73 -19.45 1.42 -0.76
CA ALA A 73 -20.82 1.04 -0.46
C ALA A 73 -21.06 -0.46 -0.70
N ASP A 74 -20.54 -1.02 -1.80
CA ASP A 74 -20.58 -2.44 -2.07
C ASP A 74 -19.85 -3.27 -1.01
N LEU A 75 -18.65 -2.84 -0.61
CA LEU A 75 -17.87 -3.52 0.44
C LEU A 75 -18.57 -3.49 1.80
N ARG A 76 -19.22 -2.37 2.16
CA ARG A 76 -20.03 -2.28 3.39
C ARG A 76 -21.24 -3.22 3.35
N SER A 77 -21.81 -3.44 2.18
CA SER A 77 -22.90 -4.40 1.99
C SER A 77 -22.40 -5.84 2.08
N MET A 78 -21.24 -6.15 1.51
CA MET A 78 -20.64 -7.49 1.55
C MET A 78 -20.09 -7.83 2.95
N TYR A 79 -19.52 -6.84 3.65
CA TYR A 79 -18.90 -6.99 4.97
C TYR A 79 -19.52 -5.99 5.96
N PRO A 80 -20.73 -6.23 6.47
CA PRO A 80 -21.44 -5.28 7.35
C PRO A 80 -20.73 -4.98 8.67
N TYR A 81 -19.80 -5.83 9.07
CA TYR A 81 -18.96 -5.68 10.26
C TYR A 81 -17.68 -4.85 10.00
N ALA A 82 -17.37 -4.53 8.75
CA ALA A 82 -16.15 -3.81 8.42
C ALA A 82 -16.24 -2.32 8.80
N ASP A 83 -15.23 -1.82 9.49
CA ASP A 83 -15.02 -0.37 9.68
C ASP A 83 -14.19 0.15 8.50
N ILE A 84 -14.84 0.89 7.60
CA ILE A 84 -14.21 1.45 6.40
C ILE A 84 -14.30 2.97 6.49
N ARG A 85 -13.13 3.63 6.49
CA ARG A 85 -12.99 5.08 6.55
C ARG A 85 -12.31 5.59 5.28
N THR A 86 -12.61 6.82 4.92
CA THR A 86 -11.99 7.51 3.77
C THR A 86 -11.23 8.71 4.27
N GLU A 87 -10.00 8.87 3.78
CA GLU A 87 -9.15 10.01 4.07
C GLU A 87 -8.63 10.61 2.78
N THR A 88 -8.73 11.95 2.67
CA THR A 88 -8.11 12.67 1.56
C THR A 88 -6.69 13.04 1.96
N ILE A 89 -5.72 12.54 1.22
CA ILE A 89 -4.31 12.84 1.45
C ILE A 89 -3.82 13.91 0.50
N HIS A 90 -2.88 14.73 0.98
CA HIS A 90 -2.15 15.64 0.11
C HIS A 90 -1.28 14.84 -0.84
N GLU A 91 -1.43 15.09 -2.12
CA GLU A 91 -0.70 14.37 -3.15
C GLU A 91 0.70 14.96 -3.32
N TYR A 92 1.69 14.11 -3.29
CA TYR A 92 3.04 14.41 -3.78
C TYR A 92 3.17 13.76 -5.15
N ASP A 93 3.46 14.57 -6.16
CA ASP A 93 3.65 14.10 -7.55
C ASP A 93 5.01 13.40 -7.69
N VAL A 94 5.13 12.26 -7.02
CA VAL A 94 6.34 11.42 -7.03
C VAL A 94 6.00 10.01 -7.49
N SER A 95 6.69 9.56 -8.52
CA SER A 95 6.53 8.23 -9.10
C SER A 95 7.80 7.40 -8.95
N SER A 96 7.69 6.22 -8.37
CA SER A 96 8.80 5.26 -8.29
C SER A 96 9.39 4.91 -9.67
N SER A 97 8.55 4.86 -10.70
CA SER A 97 8.98 4.60 -12.08
C SER A 97 9.83 5.75 -12.60
N GLN A 98 9.44 7.00 -12.31
CA GLN A 98 10.18 8.19 -12.71
C GLN A 98 11.53 8.26 -11.96
N ILE A 99 11.55 7.99 -10.65
CA ILE A 99 12.80 7.95 -9.86
C ILE A 99 13.78 6.95 -10.47
N ARG A 100 13.34 5.72 -10.75
CA ARG A 100 14.20 4.71 -11.37
C ARG A 100 14.70 5.12 -12.77
N ALA A 101 13.86 5.76 -13.56
CA ALA A 101 14.22 6.26 -14.88
C ALA A 101 15.26 7.40 -14.76
N ASN A 102 15.07 8.33 -13.82
CA ASN A 102 15.98 9.43 -13.57
C ASN A 102 17.36 8.90 -13.13
N VAL A 103 17.41 7.96 -12.19
CA VAL A 103 18.69 7.33 -11.77
C VAL A 103 19.37 6.67 -12.95
N LYS A 104 18.66 5.89 -13.75
CA LYS A 104 19.19 5.19 -14.92
C LYS A 104 19.79 6.16 -15.96
N THR A 105 19.23 7.34 -16.11
CA THR A 105 19.68 8.35 -17.08
C THR A 105 20.58 9.43 -16.49
N GLY A 106 20.93 9.32 -15.19
CA GLY A 106 21.78 10.28 -14.49
C GLY A 106 21.10 11.63 -14.20
N LEU A 107 19.77 11.67 -14.24
CA LEU A 107 18.99 12.85 -13.85
C LEU A 107 18.87 12.95 -12.32
N PRO A 108 18.75 14.18 -11.76
CA PRO A 108 18.64 14.37 -10.32
C PRO A 108 17.34 13.78 -9.77
N ILE A 109 17.40 13.31 -8.52
CA ILE A 109 16.27 12.80 -7.74
C ILE A 109 16.16 13.48 -6.36
N ASP A 110 16.80 14.66 -6.23
CA ASP A 110 16.92 15.36 -4.95
C ASP A 110 15.58 15.80 -4.37
N ASP A 111 14.65 16.16 -5.23
CA ASP A 111 13.30 16.59 -4.85
C ASP A 111 12.32 15.42 -4.70
N ASP A 112 12.69 14.23 -5.18
CA ASP A 112 11.81 13.06 -5.23
C ASP A 112 11.99 12.13 -4.03
N VAL A 113 13.17 12.16 -3.37
CA VAL A 113 13.48 11.27 -2.24
C VAL A 113 14.29 12.00 -1.16
N PRO A 114 14.21 11.56 0.12
CA PRO A 114 15.09 12.04 1.17
C PRO A 114 16.57 11.82 0.83
N ALA A 115 17.45 12.73 1.27
CA ALA A 115 18.88 12.66 0.98
C ALA A 115 19.52 11.30 1.35
N THR A 116 19.14 10.75 2.51
CA THR A 116 19.61 9.42 2.96
C THR A 116 19.20 8.28 2.03
N VAL A 117 18.03 8.38 1.41
CA VAL A 117 17.54 7.39 0.42
C VAL A 117 18.31 7.54 -0.89
N LYS A 118 18.53 8.78 -1.35
CA LYS A 118 19.38 9.07 -2.51
C LYS A 118 20.78 8.49 -2.34
N ASP A 119 21.43 8.78 -1.19
CA ASP A 119 22.76 8.27 -0.89
C ASP A 119 22.78 6.74 -0.92
N TYR A 120 21.78 6.08 -0.35
CA TYR A 120 21.66 4.62 -0.38
C TYR A 120 21.52 4.08 -1.81
N ILE A 121 20.70 4.69 -2.65
CA ILE A 121 20.52 4.31 -4.06
C ILE A 121 21.84 4.38 -4.81
N LEU A 122 22.57 5.50 -4.66
CA LEU A 122 23.84 5.74 -5.36
C LEU A 122 24.97 4.82 -4.84
N GLN A 123 25.11 4.67 -3.53
CA GLN A 123 26.14 3.81 -2.93
C GLN A 123 25.96 2.34 -3.27
N ASN A 124 24.73 1.88 -3.46
CA ASN A 124 24.42 0.49 -3.80
C ASN A 124 24.20 0.27 -5.30
N HIS A 125 24.44 1.28 -6.13
CA HIS A 125 24.28 1.21 -7.59
C HIS A 125 22.91 0.68 -8.02
N LEU A 126 21.85 1.08 -7.29
CA LEU A 126 20.49 0.64 -7.60
C LEU A 126 19.98 1.36 -8.85
N TYR A 127 19.32 0.64 -9.72
CA TYR A 127 18.66 1.14 -10.93
C TYR A 127 19.57 1.70 -12.03
N GLU A 128 20.90 1.67 -11.88
CA GLU A 128 21.86 2.19 -12.87
C GLU A 128 21.92 1.33 -14.13
N THR A 129 21.72 0.03 -14.03
CA THR A 129 21.67 -0.90 -15.16
C THR A 129 20.33 -1.63 -15.21
N GLY A 130 19.68 -1.63 -16.39
CA GLY A 130 18.57 -2.54 -16.63
C GLY A 130 19.10 -3.95 -16.75
N GLU A 131 18.96 -4.70 -15.67
CA GLU A 131 18.84 -6.15 -15.56
C GLU A 131 19.25 -6.60 -14.16
N ARG A 132 18.24 -6.82 -13.32
CA ARG A 132 18.29 -7.96 -12.40
C ARG A 132 16.95 -8.64 -12.53
N THR A 133 17.01 -9.77 -13.21
CA THR A 133 16.02 -10.84 -13.23
C THR A 133 15.59 -11.24 -11.84
#